data_c9a715d110d00c50f5fb7be68b7fe396
#
_entry.id   c9a715d110d00c50f5fb7be68b7fe396
#
_cell.length_a   1.000
_cell.length_b   1.000
_cell.length_c   1.000
_cell.angle_alpha   90.00
_cell.angle_beta   90.00
_cell.angle_gamma   90.00
#
_symmetry.space_group_name_H-M   'P 1'
#
loop_
_entity.id
_entity.type
_entity.pdbx_description
1 polymer ?
#
loop_
_entity_poly.entity_id
_entity_poly.type
_entity_poly.pdbx_seq_one_letter_code
_entity_poly.pdbx_strand_id
1 'polypeptide(L)'
;MPSSPIRKLVPFAEQAKLEGVHVYHLNIGQPDIETPKIALEAVKNNTIDVLAYSRSEGSEQYRQKLANYYQNHRISVESADIIVTTGGSEALLFAFGSIMDPKDEIIIPEPFYANYNGFSTAQGINIVPVVSKLSTNFALPPIATFEALITEKTKAILICNPGNPTGYLYSQDEILQLAKLVKKHDLFLIADEVYREFTYDGKQHHSIMAIEGLENHAIMIDSVSKRYSMCGARIGCLVTKNKSVRDTALKFAQARLSPPTYAQIASEAALDTPISYFENVVEEYVERRNILIQELSSIEGIKVATPTGAFYCVVELPVQDADDFARWLLEEFRLNDATIMIAPAAGFYSTPGLGKSQVRIAYVLKKEDLMASVEILKQGLKAYDSRQ
;
A
#
# COMPACT_ATOMS: atom_id res chain seq x y z
N MET A 1 10.77 -16.01 -7.49
CA MET A 1 9.72 -14.99 -7.24
C MET A 1 8.36 -15.66 -7.21
N PRO A 2 7.54 -15.48 -6.17
CA PRO A 2 6.17 -15.97 -6.17
C PRO A 2 5.32 -15.19 -7.19
N SER A 3 4.26 -15.84 -7.72
CA SER A 3 3.31 -15.16 -8.61
C SER A 3 2.49 -14.12 -7.82
N SER A 4 2.19 -12.99 -8.47
CA SER A 4 1.40 -11.93 -7.82
C SER A 4 -0.06 -12.38 -7.58
N PRO A 5 -0.57 -12.40 -6.36
CA PRO A 5 -1.96 -12.75 -6.08
C PRO A 5 -2.95 -11.75 -6.70
N ILE A 6 -2.49 -10.52 -6.95
CA ILE A 6 -3.29 -9.45 -7.54
C ILE A 6 -3.45 -9.61 -9.06
N ARG A 7 -2.44 -10.22 -9.73
CA ARG A 7 -2.35 -10.27 -11.20
C ARG A 7 -2.48 -11.65 -11.79
N LYS A 8 -2.39 -12.72 -11.01
CA LYS A 8 -2.45 -14.10 -11.54
C LYS A 8 -3.77 -14.43 -12.25
N LEU A 9 -4.86 -13.72 -11.93
CA LEU A 9 -6.16 -13.87 -12.54
C LEU A 9 -6.40 -12.98 -13.79
N VAL A 10 -5.44 -12.11 -14.16
CA VAL A 10 -5.57 -11.22 -15.33
C VAL A 10 -5.88 -11.97 -16.61
N PRO A 11 -5.24 -13.12 -16.96
CA PRO A 11 -5.56 -13.83 -18.19
C PRO A 11 -7.04 -14.24 -18.30
N PHE A 12 -7.66 -14.65 -17.18
CA PHE A 12 -9.07 -15.03 -17.15
C PHE A 12 -9.99 -13.82 -17.29
N ALA A 13 -9.63 -12.68 -16.68
CA ALA A 13 -10.38 -11.44 -16.84
C ALA A 13 -10.32 -10.91 -18.29
N GLU A 14 -9.15 -10.99 -18.94
CA GLU A 14 -9.01 -10.59 -20.34
C GLU A 14 -9.80 -11.53 -21.27
N GLN A 15 -9.82 -12.83 -21.00
CA GLN A 15 -10.65 -13.78 -21.76
C GLN A 15 -12.14 -13.45 -21.62
N ALA A 16 -12.63 -13.18 -20.41
CA ALA A 16 -14.02 -12.77 -20.18
C ALA A 16 -14.39 -11.50 -20.97
N LYS A 17 -13.50 -10.51 -21.00
CA LYS A 17 -13.70 -9.28 -21.79
C LYS A 17 -13.76 -9.57 -23.30
N LEU A 18 -12.92 -10.47 -23.81
CA LEU A 18 -12.98 -10.88 -25.23
C LEU A 18 -14.31 -11.56 -25.58
N GLU A 19 -14.96 -12.19 -24.62
CA GLU A 19 -16.29 -12.76 -24.74
C GLU A 19 -17.43 -11.74 -24.58
N GLY A 20 -17.10 -10.45 -24.41
CA GLY A 20 -18.07 -9.36 -24.27
C GLY A 20 -18.56 -9.15 -22.83
N VAL A 21 -17.95 -9.80 -21.84
CA VAL A 21 -18.33 -9.69 -20.43
C VAL A 21 -17.71 -8.45 -19.81
N HIS A 22 -18.50 -7.65 -19.11
CA HIS A 22 -17.99 -6.52 -18.33
C HIS A 22 -17.32 -7.05 -17.03
N VAL A 23 -16.07 -6.66 -16.77
CA VAL A 23 -15.33 -7.08 -15.58
C VAL A 23 -15.10 -5.90 -14.65
N TYR A 24 -15.76 -5.91 -13.48
CA TYR A 24 -15.48 -4.94 -12.43
C TYR A 24 -14.18 -5.30 -11.68
N HIS A 25 -13.20 -4.40 -11.69
CA HIS A 25 -11.88 -4.64 -11.11
C HIS A 25 -11.78 -4.18 -9.66
N LEU A 26 -12.03 -5.07 -8.71
CA LEU A 26 -11.86 -4.84 -7.27
C LEU A 26 -10.51 -5.32 -6.74
N ASN A 27 -9.67 -5.87 -7.62
CA ASN A 27 -8.36 -6.43 -7.27
C ASN A 27 -7.22 -5.40 -7.28
N ILE A 28 -7.38 -4.25 -7.94
CA ILE A 28 -6.32 -3.24 -8.13
C ILE A 28 -6.65 -1.99 -7.32
N GLY A 29 -5.73 -1.58 -6.44
CA GLY A 29 -5.83 -0.34 -5.68
C GLY A 29 -5.22 0.84 -6.46
N GLN A 30 -5.80 1.18 -7.58
CA GLN A 30 -5.47 2.37 -8.34
C GLN A 30 -6.61 3.37 -8.20
N PRO A 31 -6.38 4.53 -7.54
CA PRO A 31 -7.40 5.57 -7.44
C PRO A 31 -7.93 5.97 -8.82
N ASP A 32 -9.24 6.21 -8.92
CA ASP A 32 -9.94 6.67 -10.12
C ASP A 32 -10.29 8.17 -10.07
N ILE A 33 -10.03 8.81 -8.94
CA ILE A 33 -10.22 10.27 -8.78
C ILE A 33 -9.22 11.01 -9.65
N GLU A 34 -9.64 12.11 -10.25
CA GLU A 34 -8.81 12.87 -11.17
C GLU A 34 -7.49 13.32 -10.53
N THR A 35 -6.41 13.16 -11.27
CA THR A 35 -5.11 13.75 -10.93
C THR A 35 -5.24 15.28 -10.88
N PRO A 36 -4.64 15.97 -9.89
CA PRO A 36 -4.69 17.43 -9.83
C PRO A 36 -4.26 18.08 -11.14
N LYS A 37 -5.08 18.98 -11.68
CA LYS A 37 -4.83 19.64 -12.99
C LYS A 37 -3.49 20.34 -13.02
N ILE A 38 -3.09 20.98 -11.90
CA ILE A 38 -1.82 21.67 -11.76
C ILE A 38 -0.61 20.76 -12.06
N ALA A 39 -0.68 19.48 -11.69
CA ALA A 39 0.37 18.52 -11.97
C ALA A 39 0.48 18.20 -13.47
N LEU A 40 -0.66 18.02 -14.14
CA LEU A 40 -0.71 17.73 -15.58
C LEU A 40 -0.33 18.93 -16.42
N GLU A 41 -0.74 20.14 -16.00
CA GLU A 41 -0.42 21.40 -16.66
C GLU A 41 1.08 21.74 -16.56
N ALA A 42 1.70 21.45 -15.42
CA ALA A 42 3.14 21.65 -15.24
C ALA A 42 4.00 20.88 -16.24
N VAL A 43 3.56 19.67 -16.62
CA VAL A 43 4.23 18.88 -17.67
C VAL A 43 3.95 19.44 -19.05
N LYS A 44 2.69 19.81 -19.36
CA LYS A 44 2.29 20.36 -20.67
C LYS A 44 3.00 21.68 -21.00
N ASN A 45 3.16 22.53 -20.01
CA ASN A 45 3.74 23.87 -20.17
C ASN A 45 5.27 23.89 -19.96
N ASN A 46 5.90 22.75 -19.91
CA ASN A 46 7.32 22.62 -19.70
C ASN A 46 8.09 23.04 -20.96
N THR A 47 9.19 23.79 -20.77
CA THR A 47 10.04 24.34 -21.83
C THR A 47 11.46 23.76 -21.80
N ILE A 48 11.64 22.51 -21.37
CA ILE A 48 12.96 21.86 -21.35
C ILE A 48 13.38 21.52 -22.79
N ASP A 49 14.47 22.13 -23.25
CA ASP A 49 15.06 21.85 -24.58
C ASP A 49 15.88 20.54 -24.58
N VAL A 50 16.58 20.24 -23.47
CA VAL A 50 17.39 19.04 -23.30
C VAL A 50 16.94 18.31 -22.03
N LEU A 51 16.40 17.11 -22.18
CA LEU A 51 15.98 16.26 -21.07
C LEU A 51 17.18 15.56 -20.43
N ALA A 52 17.99 16.31 -19.70
CA ALA A 52 19.20 15.83 -19.03
C ALA A 52 18.85 15.02 -17.76
N TYR A 53 19.85 14.26 -17.26
CA TYR A 53 19.73 13.63 -15.95
C TYR A 53 19.53 14.70 -14.85
N SER A 54 18.57 14.47 -13.98
CA SER A 54 18.48 15.22 -12.72
C SER A 54 19.50 14.68 -11.70
N ARG A 55 19.59 15.31 -10.53
CA ARG A 55 20.40 14.78 -9.42
C ARG A 55 19.90 13.38 -9.02
N SER A 56 20.83 12.53 -8.60
CA SER A 56 20.50 11.13 -8.24
C SER A 56 19.52 11.04 -7.07
N GLU A 57 19.64 11.94 -6.10
CA GLU A 57 18.70 12.06 -4.98
C GLU A 57 17.37 12.72 -5.34
N GLY A 58 17.24 13.21 -6.58
CA GLY A 58 16.07 13.94 -7.07
C GLY A 58 16.27 15.46 -7.09
N SER A 59 15.34 16.16 -7.77
CA SER A 59 15.31 17.62 -7.88
C SER A 59 15.36 18.27 -6.50
N GLU A 60 16.23 19.25 -6.32
CA GLU A 60 16.37 19.98 -5.07
C GLU A 60 15.10 20.77 -4.72
N GLN A 61 14.49 21.40 -5.72
CA GLN A 61 13.23 22.13 -5.55
C GLN A 61 12.11 21.20 -5.10
N TYR A 62 11.96 20.05 -5.75
CA TYR A 62 10.95 19.06 -5.35
C TYR A 62 11.18 18.56 -3.92
N ARG A 63 12.43 18.21 -3.55
CA ARG A 63 12.75 17.75 -2.20
C ARG A 63 12.51 18.83 -1.14
N GLN A 64 12.80 20.10 -1.46
CA GLN A 64 12.52 21.22 -0.55
C GLN A 64 11.02 21.41 -0.34
N LYS A 65 10.23 21.41 -1.41
CA LYS A 65 8.76 21.49 -1.29
C LYS A 65 8.18 20.30 -0.53
N LEU A 66 8.72 19.10 -0.78
CA LEU A 66 8.28 17.89 -0.08
C LEU A 66 8.63 17.92 1.41
N ALA A 67 9.79 18.47 1.78
CA ALA A 67 10.14 18.70 3.18
C ALA A 67 9.16 19.68 3.85
N ASN A 68 8.81 20.78 3.17
CA ASN A 68 7.80 21.73 3.67
C ASN A 68 6.41 21.06 3.84
N TYR A 69 6.02 20.22 2.88
CA TYR A 69 4.80 19.42 3.01
C TYR A 69 4.82 18.54 4.27
N TYR A 70 5.92 17.84 4.54
CA TYR A 70 6.06 17.01 5.74
C TYR A 70 6.03 17.84 7.03
N GLN A 71 6.70 18.99 7.07
CA GLN A 71 6.68 19.89 8.23
C GLN A 71 5.26 20.38 8.55
N ASN A 72 4.44 20.68 7.53
CA ASN A 72 3.02 21.01 7.71
C ASN A 72 2.21 19.86 8.32
N HIS A 73 2.68 18.62 8.17
CA HIS A 73 2.12 17.42 8.78
C HIS A 73 2.84 16.99 10.08
N ARG A 74 3.57 17.91 10.73
CA ARG A 74 4.33 17.68 11.97
C ARG A 74 5.44 16.63 11.84
N ILE A 75 5.93 16.42 10.64
CA ILE A 75 7.06 15.52 10.34
C ILE A 75 8.28 16.40 10.11
N SER A 76 9.16 16.50 11.12
CA SER A 76 10.34 17.36 11.08
C SER A 76 11.47 16.71 10.28
N VAL A 77 11.49 16.93 8.96
CA VAL A 77 12.53 16.46 8.04
C VAL A 77 13.00 17.61 7.14
N GLU A 78 14.22 17.49 6.63
CA GLU A 78 14.83 18.42 5.70
C GLU A 78 14.94 17.79 4.29
N SER A 79 15.17 18.62 3.28
CA SER A 79 15.37 18.13 1.92
C SER A 79 16.56 17.14 1.80
N ALA A 80 17.55 17.28 2.67
CA ALA A 80 18.70 16.40 2.76
C ALA A 80 18.34 14.99 3.27
N ASP A 81 17.23 14.82 3.99
CA ASP A 81 16.77 13.53 4.51
C ASP A 81 15.98 12.71 3.48
N ILE A 82 15.73 13.28 2.29
CA ILE A 82 14.83 12.74 1.27
C ILE A 82 15.63 12.26 0.06
N ILE A 83 15.42 11.01 -0.35
CA ILE A 83 15.87 10.47 -1.63
C ILE A 83 14.64 10.12 -2.47
N VAL A 84 14.48 10.82 -3.60
CA VAL A 84 13.40 10.57 -4.56
C VAL A 84 13.66 9.28 -5.31
N THR A 85 12.63 8.46 -5.48
CA THR A 85 12.70 7.14 -6.08
C THR A 85 11.64 6.96 -7.17
N THR A 86 11.80 5.90 -7.97
CA THR A 86 10.83 5.49 -9.00
C THR A 86 9.65 4.76 -8.34
N GLY A 87 8.87 5.50 -7.54
CA GLY A 87 7.76 5.02 -6.71
C GLY A 87 8.24 4.36 -5.41
N GLY A 88 7.28 4.07 -4.51
CA GLY A 88 7.56 3.42 -3.22
C GLY A 88 8.25 2.06 -3.34
N SER A 89 8.06 1.35 -4.46
CA SER A 89 8.71 0.06 -4.69
C SER A 89 10.24 0.16 -4.74
N GLU A 90 10.79 1.16 -5.44
CA GLU A 90 12.24 1.41 -5.46
C GLU A 90 12.73 1.90 -4.09
N ALA A 91 11.94 2.72 -3.40
CA ALA A 91 12.26 3.18 -2.05
C ALA A 91 12.40 1.99 -1.07
N LEU A 92 11.52 1.00 -1.15
CA LEU A 92 11.61 -0.24 -0.36
C LEU A 92 12.87 -1.04 -0.71
N LEU A 93 13.20 -1.20 -2.00
CA LEU A 93 14.43 -1.88 -2.41
C LEU A 93 15.69 -1.16 -1.90
N PHE A 94 15.70 0.17 -1.95
CA PHE A 94 16.81 0.97 -1.40
C PHE A 94 16.88 0.85 0.12
N ALA A 95 15.73 0.87 0.82
CA ALA A 95 15.68 0.68 2.27
C ALA A 95 16.28 -0.68 2.65
N PHE A 96 15.79 -1.76 2.05
CA PHE A 96 16.26 -3.11 2.34
C PHE A 96 17.76 -3.25 2.05
N GLY A 97 18.21 -2.86 0.86
CA GLY A 97 19.62 -2.95 0.48
C GLY A 97 20.55 -2.04 1.30
N SER A 98 20.00 -1.03 2.01
CA SER A 98 20.80 -0.14 2.85
C SER A 98 21.05 -0.66 4.27
N ILE A 99 20.21 -1.58 4.76
CA ILE A 99 20.24 -2.02 6.16
C ILE A 99 20.30 -3.53 6.35
N MET A 100 20.25 -4.32 5.28
CA MET A 100 20.17 -5.78 5.32
C MET A 100 21.11 -6.44 4.35
N ASP A 101 21.67 -7.56 4.76
CA ASP A 101 22.41 -8.51 3.93
C ASP A 101 21.53 -9.74 3.58
N PRO A 102 21.90 -10.53 2.55
CA PRO A 102 21.20 -11.79 2.27
C PRO A 102 21.15 -12.71 3.49
N LYS A 103 19.97 -13.27 3.78
CA LYS A 103 19.59 -14.10 4.94
C LYS A 103 19.30 -13.34 6.22
N ASP A 104 19.40 -12.01 6.24
CA ASP A 104 18.84 -11.22 7.32
C ASP A 104 17.31 -11.34 7.37
N GLU A 105 16.73 -10.96 8.49
CA GLU A 105 15.31 -11.12 8.79
C GLU A 105 14.62 -9.78 8.97
N ILE A 106 13.39 -9.68 8.41
CA ILE A 106 12.49 -8.56 8.63
C ILE A 106 11.17 -9.07 9.19
N ILE A 107 10.74 -8.49 10.32
CA ILE A 107 9.45 -8.84 10.93
C ILE A 107 8.35 -7.99 10.31
N ILE A 108 7.27 -8.61 9.83
CA ILE A 108 6.15 -7.91 9.18
C ILE A 108 4.82 -8.44 9.70
N PRO A 109 3.91 -7.58 10.23
CA PRO A 109 2.54 -7.99 10.54
C PRO A 109 1.82 -8.44 9.26
N GLU A 110 1.24 -9.63 9.26
CA GLU A 110 0.45 -10.17 8.14
C GLU A 110 -1.04 -10.21 8.46
N PRO A 111 -1.94 -10.02 7.46
CA PRO A 111 -1.63 -9.91 6.03
C PRO A 111 -0.98 -8.57 5.69
N PHE A 112 -0.04 -8.60 4.74
CA PHE A 112 0.70 -7.44 4.30
C PHE A 112 0.70 -7.28 2.77
N TYR A 113 1.18 -6.15 2.26
CA TYR A 113 1.26 -5.91 0.82
C TYR A 113 2.10 -7.00 0.13
N ALA A 114 1.46 -7.77 -0.75
CA ALA A 114 2.02 -8.99 -1.32
C ALA A 114 3.40 -8.82 -2.00
N ASN A 115 3.70 -7.61 -2.51
CA ASN A 115 4.98 -7.34 -3.14
C ASN A 115 6.16 -7.28 -2.15
N TYR A 116 5.91 -7.17 -0.83
CA TYR A 116 7.01 -7.28 0.16
C TYR A 116 7.71 -8.64 0.03
N ASN A 117 6.96 -9.72 -0.21
CA ASN A 117 7.54 -11.04 -0.53
C ASN A 117 8.49 -10.97 -1.74
N GLY A 118 8.07 -10.26 -2.79
CA GLY A 118 8.88 -10.09 -3.99
C GLY A 118 10.16 -9.30 -3.74
N PHE A 119 10.06 -8.19 -3.03
CA PHE A 119 11.22 -7.34 -2.69
C PHE A 119 12.21 -8.08 -1.80
N SER A 120 11.72 -8.78 -0.77
CA SER A 120 12.56 -9.59 0.12
C SER A 120 13.26 -10.73 -0.63
N THR A 121 12.53 -11.45 -1.49
CA THR A 121 13.12 -12.50 -2.34
C THR A 121 14.21 -11.96 -3.27
N ALA A 122 13.98 -10.78 -3.86
CA ALA A 122 14.95 -10.17 -4.78
C ALA A 122 16.28 -9.80 -4.07
N GLN A 123 16.21 -9.53 -2.78
CA GLN A 123 17.38 -9.17 -1.96
C GLN A 123 17.92 -10.34 -1.11
N GLY A 124 17.28 -11.51 -1.20
CA GLY A 124 17.66 -12.69 -0.40
C GLY A 124 17.34 -12.57 1.09
N ILE A 125 16.40 -11.70 1.47
CA ILE A 125 15.98 -11.42 2.84
C ILE A 125 14.83 -12.35 3.22
N ASN A 126 14.79 -12.77 4.49
CA ASN A 126 13.74 -13.61 5.05
C ASN A 126 12.66 -12.74 5.73
N ILE A 127 11.39 -12.97 5.40
CA ILE A 127 10.27 -12.40 6.13
C ILE A 127 9.92 -13.31 7.30
N VAL A 128 9.81 -12.71 8.50
CA VAL A 128 9.30 -13.33 9.72
C VAL A 128 7.92 -12.73 9.99
N PRO A 129 6.83 -13.45 9.69
CA PRO A 129 5.48 -12.89 9.81
C PRO A 129 4.97 -12.89 11.25
N VAL A 130 4.17 -11.87 11.60
CA VAL A 130 3.37 -11.80 12.83
C VAL A 130 1.90 -11.72 12.45
N VAL A 131 1.09 -12.71 12.84
CA VAL A 131 -0.31 -12.82 12.40
C VAL A 131 -1.20 -11.79 13.09
N SER A 132 -1.76 -10.86 12.32
CA SER A 132 -2.91 -10.05 12.71
C SER A 132 -4.22 -10.77 12.33
N LYS A 133 -5.29 -10.58 13.12
CA LYS A 133 -6.52 -11.33 12.94
C LYS A 133 -7.70 -10.45 12.54
N LEU A 134 -8.56 -10.96 11.68
CA LEU A 134 -9.83 -10.31 11.32
C LEU A 134 -10.70 -10.05 12.55
N SER A 135 -10.72 -10.97 13.52
CA SER A 135 -11.50 -10.86 14.76
C SER A 135 -11.10 -9.68 15.65
N THR A 136 -9.90 -9.11 15.44
CA THR A 136 -9.41 -7.90 16.11
C THR A 136 -9.29 -6.73 15.14
N ASN A 137 -9.99 -6.78 14.00
CA ASN A 137 -9.90 -5.78 12.92
C ASN A 137 -8.46 -5.55 12.43
N PHE A 138 -7.61 -6.59 12.48
CA PHE A 138 -6.21 -6.53 12.12
C PHE A 138 -5.36 -5.54 12.95
N ALA A 139 -5.77 -5.25 14.19
CA ALA A 139 -4.97 -4.46 15.12
C ALA A 139 -3.56 -5.06 15.31
N LEU A 140 -2.63 -4.21 15.75
CA LEU A 140 -1.26 -4.65 16.01
C LEU A 140 -1.28 -5.84 17.00
N PRO A 141 -0.64 -6.96 16.66
CA PRO A 141 -0.44 -8.05 17.60
C PRO A 141 0.32 -7.58 18.85
N PRO A 142 0.18 -8.26 20.00
CA PRO A 142 0.89 -7.89 21.21
C PRO A 142 2.39 -7.75 20.96
N ILE A 143 3.03 -6.71 21.50
CA ILE A 143 4.46 -6.43 21.30
C ILE A 143 5.36 -7.59 21.73
N ALA A 144 4.97 -8.32 22.76
CA ALA A 144 5.69 -9.52 23.20
C ALA A 144 5.79 -10.59 22.09
N THR A 145 4.82 -10.66 21.16
CA THR A 145 4.88 -11.57 20.01
C THR A 145 5.99 -11.16 19.04
N PHE A 146 6.15 -9.87 18.79
CA PHE A 146 7.25 -9.35 17.97
C PHE A 146 8.59 -9.63 18.65
N GLU A 147 8.69 -9.33 19.94
CA GLU A 147 9.93 -9.49 20.70
C GLU A 147 10.41 -10.93 20.74
N ALA A 148 9.48 -11.90 20.85
CA ALA A 148 9.80 -13.33 20.85
C ALA A 148 10.33 -13.84 19.49
N LEU A 149 10.14 -13.11 18.41
CA LEU A 149 10.61 -13.46 17.06
C LEU A 149 11.95 -12.80 16.71
N ILE A 150 12.47 -11.91 17.56
CA ILE A 150 13.74 -11.22 17.31
C ILE A 150 14.90 -12.21 17.49
N THR A 151 15.74 -12.30 16.47
CA THR A 151 16.98 -13.09 16.45
C THR A 151 18.18 -12.17 16.16
N GLU A 152 19.39 -12.70 16.18
CA GLU A 152 20.60 -11.97 15.77
C GLU A 152 20.56 -11.52 14.28
N LYS A 153 19.74 -12.19 13.47
CA LYS A 153 19.55 -11.85 12.05
C LYS A 153 18.48 -10.79 11.82
N THR A 154 17.65 -10.51 12.79
CA THR A 154 16.61 -9.50 12.67
C THR A 154 17.22 -8.11 12.55
N LYS A 155 16.86 -7.37 11.50
CA LYS A 155 17.36 -6.01 11.24
C LYS A 155 16.28 -4.96 11.30
N ALA A 156 15.03 -5.33 10.98
CA ALA A 156 13.95 -4.36 10.90
C ALA A 156 12.58 -4.95 11.24
N ILE A 157 11.67 -4.05 11.59
CA ILE A 157 10.22 -4.28 11.55
C ILE A 157 9.66 -3.38 10.44
N LEU A 158 8.81 -3.93 9.57
CA LEU A 158 8.11 -3.17 8.52
C LEU A 158 6.61 -3.15 8.79
N ILE A 159 6.02 -1.96 8.75
CA ILE A 159 4.56 -1.77 8.79
C ILE A 159 4.10 -0.98 7.56
N CYS A 160 2.83 -1.18 7.17
CA CYS A 160 2.12 -0.31 6.22
C CYS A 160 1.06 0.46 7.00
N ASN A 161 1.14 1.79 7.02
CA ASN A 161 0.26 2.62 7.84
C ASN A 161 -0.25 3.86 7.08
N PRO A 162 -1.52 3.92 6.74
CA PRO A 162 -2.60 2.90 6.83
C PRO A 162 -2.32 1.64 6.00
N GLY A 163 -2.90 0.51 6.43
CA GLY A 163 -2.54 -0.83 5.97
C GLY A 163 -3.11 -1.23 4.60
N ASN A 164 -2.28 -1.83 3.76
CA ASN A 164 -2.68 -2.65 2.62
C ASN A 164 -2.27 -4.10 2.94
N PRO A 165 -3.20 -5.07 3.05
CA PRO A 165 -4.57 -5.08 2.50
C PRO A 165 -5.68 -4.72 3.49
N THR A 166 -5.40 -4.47 4.75
CA THR A 166 -6.39 -4.50 5.84
C THR A 166 -7.23 -3.23 5.99
N GLY A 167 -6.71 -2.08 5.52
CA GLY A 167 -7.30 -0.79 5.81
C GLY A 167 -7.18 -0.36 7.29
N TYR A 168 -6.35 -1.07 8.08
CA TYR A 168 -6.11 -0.71 9.47
C TYR A 168 -5.22 0.53 9.57
N LEU A 169 -5.55 1.44 10.47
CA LEU A 169 -4.74 2.60 10.82
C LEU A 169 -4.21 2.39 12.25
N TYR A 170 -2.89 2.27 12.37
CA TYR A 170 -2.26 2.12 13.68
C TYR A 170 -2.44 3.37 14.54
N SER A 171 -2.78 3.17 15.80
CA SER A 171 -2.86 4.23 16.81
C SER A 171 -1.47 4.74 17.18
N GLN A 172 -1.42 5.93 17.77
CA GLN A 172 -0.18 6.50 18.29
C GLN A 172 0.49 5.57 19.30
N ASP A 173 -0.29 4.94 20.18
CA ASP A 173 0.24 4.02 21.20
C ASP A 173 0.88 2.76 20.58
N GLU A 174 0.26 2.19 19.54
CA GLU A 174 0.83 1.05 18.81
C GLU A 174 2.15 1.41 18.15
N ILE A 175 2.23 2.58 17.51
CA ILE A 175 3.47 3.07 16.90
C ILE A 175 4.55 3.32 17.96
N LEU A 176 4.20 3.91 19.10
CA LEU A 176 5.13 4.12 20.22
C LEU A 176 5.63 2.81 20.83
N GLN A 177 4.79 1.77 20.88
CA GLN A 177 5.22 0.45 21.33
C GLN A 177 6.27 -0.16 20.39
N LEU A 178 6.03 -0.07 19.05
CA LEU A 178 7.02 -0.51 18.05
C LEU A 178 8.31 0.30 18.13
N ALA A 179 8.22 1.63 18.30
CA ALA A 179 9.38 2.50 18.46
C ALA A 179 10.24 2.13 19.68
N LYS A 180 9.60 1.81 20.82
CA LYS A 180 10.32 1.33 22.02
C LYS A 180 11.01 0.00 21.76
N LEU A 181 10.34 -0.93 21.07
CA LEU A 181 10.89 -2.24 20.77
C LEU A 181 12.13 -2.14 19.87
N VAL A 182 12.05 -1.39 18.76
CA VAL A 182 13.18 -1.26 17.83
C VAL A 182 14.36 -0.56 18.48
N LYS A 183 14.14 0.44 19.34
CA LYS A 183 15.20 1.09 20.12
C LYS A 183 15.86 0.13 21.12
N LYS A 184 15.08 -0.71 21.77
CA LYS A 184 15.58 -1.70 22.74
C LYS A 184 16.53 -2.72 22.11
N HIS A 185 16.26 -3.13 20.88
CA HIS A 185 16.98 -4.18 20.16
C HIS A 185 17.87 -3.66 19.03
N ASP A 186 18.07 -2.35 18.93
CA ASP A 186 18.85 -1.67 17.87
C ASP A 186 18.43 -2.08 16.45
N LEU A 187 17.13 -2.13 16.21
CA LEU A 187 16.52 -2.46 14.92
C LEU A 187 16.05 -1.19 14.18
N PHE A 188 15.75 -1.33 12.89
CA PHE A 188 15.06 -0.29 12.12
C PHE A 188 13.55 -0.49 12.16
N LEU A 189 12.80 0.62 12.19
CA LEU A 189 11.37 0.66 11.91
C LEU A 189 11.17 1.26 10.53
N ILE A 190 10.69 0.44 9.58
CA ILE A 190 10.31 0.89 8.25
C ILE A 190 8.79 1.08 8.23
N ALA A 191 8.31 2.25 7.83
CA ALA A 191 6.88 2.48 7.61
C ALA A 191 6.60 2.86 6.16
N ASP A 192 5.78 2.05 5.50
CA ASP A 192 5.18 2.38 4.22
C ASP A 192 3.94 3.25 4.47
N GLU A 193 4.10 4.58 4.29
CA GLU A 193 3.09 5.58 4.63
C GLU A 193 2.39 6.16 3.39
N VAL A 194 2.36 5.43 2.28
CA VAL A 194 1.80 5.89 0.99
C VAL A 194 0.29 6.18 1.02
N TYR A 195 -0.41 5.74 2.06
CA TYR A 195 -1.85 5.99 2.27
C TYR A 195 -2.13 7.03 3.36
N ARG A 196 -1.14 7.81 3.79
CA ARG A 196 -1.21 8.77 4.91
C ARG A 196 -2.44 9.67 4.89
N GLU A 197 -2.86 10.16 3.74
CA GLU A 197 -3.99 11.07 3.58
C GLU A 197 -5.35 10.36 3.69
N PHE A 198 -5.37 9.05 3.56
CA PHE A 198 -6.60 8.26 3.59
C PHE A 198 -6.84 7.75 5.01
N THR A 199 -7.32 8.62 5.88
CA THR A 199 -7.74 8.32 7.25
C THR A 199 -9.19 8.74 7.45
N TYR A 200 -9.95 7.95 8.19
CA TYR A 200 -11.40 8.06 8.26
C TYR A 200 -11.90 8.23 9.69
N ASP A 201 -13.15 8.68 9.83
CA ASP A 201 -13.86 8.76 11.12
C ASP A 201 -13.15 9.68 12.14
N GLY A 202 -12.55 10.77 11.67
CA GLY A 202 -11.82 11.73 12.51
C GLY A 202 -10.49 11.22 13.07
N LYS A 203 -10.05 10.02 12.66
CA LYS A 203 -8.74 9.48 13.05
C LYS A 203 -7.61 10.20 12.31
N GLN A 204 -6.44 10.21 12.91
CA GLN A 204 -5.25 10.85 12.36
C GLN A 204 -4.13 9.84 12.13
N HIS A 205 -3.40 10.02 11.05
CA HIS A 205 -2.16 9.29 10.81
C HIS A 205 -1.04 9.79 11.73
N HIS A 206 -0.28 8.86 12.28
CA HIS A 206 0.90 9.13 13.08
C HIS A 206 2.13 8.58 12.35
N SER A 207 2.98 9.48 11.84
CA SER A 207 4.22 9.09 11.16
C SER A 207 5.29 8.65 12.15
N ILE A 208 6.04 7.60 11.78
CA ILE A 208 7.21 7.18 12.57
C ILE A 208 8.30 8.28 12.60
N MET A 209 8.35 9.15 11.59
CA MET A 209 9.31 10.25 11.53
C MET A 209 9.02 11.40 12.50
N ALA A 210 7.81 11.41 13.11
CA ALA A 210 7.43 12.40 14.12
C ALA A 210 7.77 11.94 15.57
N ILE A 211 8.33 10.73 15.74
CA ILE A 211 8.63 10.18 17.06
C ILE A 211 10.02 10.61 17.50
N GLU A 212 10.08 11.34 18.60
CA GLU A 212 11.32 11.79 19.22
C GLU A 212 12.22 10.61 19.67
N GLY A 213 13.49 10.71 19.34
CA GLY A 213 14.50 9.68 19.67
C GLY A 213 14.43 8.43 18.78
N LEU A 214 13.71 8.50 17.63
CA LEU A 214 13.67 7.43 16.64
C LEU A 214 14.50 7.78 15.39
N GLU A 215 15.18 8.92 15.36
CA GLU A 215 15.85 9.50 14.19
C GLU A 215 16.84 8.54 13.53
N ASN A 216 17.54 7.73 14.32
CA ASN A 216 18.53 6.76 13.83
C ASN A 216 17.92 5.40 13.43
N HIS A 217 16.66 5.16 13.75
CA HIS A 217 15.99 3.88 13.53
C HIS A 217 14.84 3.95 12.53
N ALA A 218 14.37 5.15 12.17
CA ALA A 218 13.21 5.33 11.31
C ALA A 218 13.59 5.45 9.83
N ILE A 219 12.85 4.69 8.99
CA ILE A 219 12.87 4.80 7.53
C ILE A 219 11.43 4.88 7.04
N MET A 220 11.03 6.03 6.49
CA MET A 220 9.70 6.22 5.93
C MET A 220 9.73 6.06 4.41
N ILE A 221 8.77 5.33 3.89
CA ILE A 221 8.50 5.19 2.45
C ILE A 221 7.24 5.97 2.12
N ASP A 222 7.29 6.80 1.10
CA ASP A 222 6.14 7.57 0.64
C ASP A 222 6.06 7.63 -0.89
N SER A 223 4.90 8.03 -1.44
CA SER A 223 4.69 8.12 -2.88
C SER A 223 3.53 9.05 -3.24
N VAL A 224 3.66 9.73 -4.36
CA VAL A 224 2.58 10.50 -4.98
C VAL A 224 1.47 9.63 -5.57
N SER A 225 1.72 8.33 -5.71
CA SER A 225 0.85 7.37 -6.42
C SER A 225 -0.59 7.36 -5.90
N LYS A 226 -0.76 7.44 -4.59
CA LYS A 226 -2.09 7.35 -3.95
C LYS A 226 -2.62 8.74 -3.64
N ARG A 227 -1.80 9.58 -3.02
CA ARG A 227 -2.11 10.95 -2.60
C ARG A 227 -2.73 11.80 -3.71
N TYR A 228 -2.20 11.71 -4.93
CA TYR A 228 -2.60 12.54 -6.05
C TYR A 228 -3.18 11.74 -7.24
N SER A 229 -3.56 10.48 -7.04
CA SER A 229 -3.97 9.61 -8.15
C SER A 229 -2.95 9.55 -9.29
N MET A 230 -1.65 9.57 -8.95
CA MET A 230 -0.53 9.66 -9.89
C MET A 230 0.26 8.35 -9.95
N CYS A 231 -0.42 7.19 -9.95
CA CYS A 231 0.25 5.88 -9.97
C CYS A 231 1.21 5.72 -11.15
N GLY A 232 0.86 6.30 -12.31
CA GLY A 232 1.63 6.26 -13.54
C GLY A 232 2.86 7.18 -13.55
N ALA A 233 2.96 8.17 -12.66
CA ALA A 233 4.11 9.07 -12.57
C ALA A 233 5.37 8.34 -12.08
N ARG A 234 5.21 7.26 -11.30
CA ARG A 234 6.33 6.49 -10.75
C ARG A 234 7.29 7.34 -9.91
N ILE A 235 6.75 8.16 -9.02
CA ILE A 235 7.52 8.95 -8.04
C ILE A 235 7.14 8.55 -6.61
N GLY A 236 8.16 8.31 -5.82
CA GLY A 236 8.12 8.08 -4.38
C GLY A 236 9.38 8.61 -3.73
N CYS A 237 9.55 8.32 -2.46
CA CYS A 237 10.78 8.68 -1.75
C CYS A 237 11.05 7.73 -0.58
N LEU A 238 12.33 7.62 -0.24
CA LEU A 238 12.83 7.15 1.03
C LEU A 238 13.21 8.37 1.88
N VAL A 239 12.75 8.39 3.11
CA VAL A 239 13.03 9.49 4.06
C VAL A 239 13.64 8.91 5.34
N THR A 240 14.80 9.39 5.72
CA THR A 240 15.48 8.98 6.96
C THR A 240 16.47 10.05 7.42
N LYS A 241 16.58 10.21 8.73
CA LYS A 241 17.61 11.06 9.36
C LYS A 241 18.90 10.28 9.66
N ASN A 242 18.87 8.94 9.56
CA ASN A 242 20.07 8.13 9.73
C ASN A 242 21.03 8.35 8.56
N LYS A 243 22.17 8.99 8.87
CA LYS A 243 23.17 9.36 7.86
C LYS A 243 23.73 8.16 7.11
N SER A 244 24.01 7.06 7.79
CA SER A 244 24.59 5.86 7.17
C SER A 244 23.62 5.20 6.20
N VAL A 245 22.34 5.11 6.57
CA VAL A 245 21.27 4.60 5.69
C VAL A 245 21.11 5.49 4.47
N ARG A 246 21.03 6.81 4.67
CA ARG A 246 20.89 7.79 3.59
C ARG A 246 22.08 7.74 2.62
N ASP A 247 23.31 7.71 3.14
CA ASP A 247 24.52 7.69 2.32
C ASP A 247 24.60 6.39 1.50
N THR A 248 24.10 5.27 2.04
CA THR A 248 24.01 3.99 1.31
C THR A 248 22.88 4.00 0.28
N ALA A 249 21.70 4.48 0.64
CA ALA A 249 20.59 4.64 -0.30
C ALA A 249 20.95 5.60 -1.46
N LEU A 250 21.78 6.63 -1.20
CA LEU A 250 22.29 7.51 -2.27
C LEU A 250 23.17 6.75 -3.26
N LYS A 251 23.96 5.74 -2.85
CA LYS A 251 24.74 4.92 -3.78
C LYS A 251 23.85 4.11 -4.73
N PHE A 252 22.72 3.57 -4.22
CA PHE A 252 21.71 2.92 -5.05
C PHE A 252 21.09 3.93 -6.02
N ALA A 253 20.75 5.14 -5.55
CA ALA A 253 20.22 6.19 -6.38
C ALA A 253 21.19 6.63 -7.48
N GLN A 254 22.50 6.71 -7.19
CA GLN A 254 23.55 6.99 -8.15
C GLN A 254 23.70 5.86 -9.18
N ALA A 255 23.61 4.59 -8.78
CA ALA A 255 23.64 3.45 -9.68
C ALA A 255 22.46 3.43 -10.66
N ARG A 256 21.27 3.89 -10.22
CA ARG A 256 20.07 4.07 -11.05
C ARG A 256 20.17 5.32 -11.95
N LEU A 257 21.05 6.26 -11.67
CA LEU A 257 21.28 7.58 -12.27
C LEU A 257 20.37 8.66 -11.71
N SER A 258 19.12 8.80 -12.15
CA SER A 258 18.18 9.82 -11.67
C SER A 258 16.73 9.38 -11.76
N PRO A 259 15.81 9.95 -10.95
CA PRO A 259 14.37 9.74 -11.13
C PRO A 259 13.89 10.43 -12.43
N PRO A 260 12.74 10.02 -13.00
CA PRO A 260 12.17 10.60 -14.22
C PRO A 260 11.87 12.10 -14.06
N THR A 261 12.47 12.96 -14.91
CA THR A 261 12.39 14.42 -14.79
C THR A 261 10.96 14.96 -14.89
N TYR A 262 10.20 14.59 -15.93
CA TYR A 262 8.81 15.06 -16.11
C TYR A 262 7.90 14.63 -14.95
N ALA A 263 8.13 13.44 -14.42
CA ALA A 263 7.36 12.95 -13.28
C ALA A 263 7.69 13.72 -11.98
N GLN A 264 8.94 14.16 -11.81
CA GLN A 264 9.31 15.04 -10.71
C GLN A 264 8.65 16.42 -10.84
N ILE A 265 8.60 17.00 -12.05
CA ILE A 265 7.93 18.27 -12.33
C ILE A 265 6.43 18.17 -11.97
N ALA A 266 5.76 17.12 -12.42
CA ALA A 266 4.36 16.89 -12.07
C ALA A 266 4.16 16.73 -10.55
N SER A 267 5.07 15.99 -9.89
CA SER A 267 4.99 15.74 -8.45
C SER A 267 5.28 16.98 -7.61
N GLU A 268 6.20 17.83 -8.07
CA GLU A 268 6.49 19.12 -7.45
C GLU A 268 5.28 20.06 -7.51
N ALA A 269 4.66 20.17 -8.69
CA ALA A 269 3.45 20.98 -8.87
C ALA A 269 2.26 20.44 -8.06
N ALA A 270 2.15 19.12 -7.93
CA ALA A 270 1.09 18.48 -7.15
C ALA A 270 1.13 18.88 -5.65
N LEU A 271 2.29 19.28 -5.11
CA LEU A 271 2.40 19.76 -3.73
C LEU A 271 1.67 21.09 -3.49
N ASP A 272 1.37 21.84 -4.53
CA ASP A 272 0.58 23.08 -4.45
C ASP A 272 -0.95 22.81 -4.56
N THR A 273 -1.37 21.55 -4.56
CA THR A 273 -2.79 21.19 -4.59
C THR A 273 -3.49 21.68 -3.32
N PRO A 274 -4.64 22.38 -3.43
CA PRO A 274 -5.34 22.92 -2.27
C PRO A 274 -5.88 21.79 -1.36
N ILE A 275 -6.00 22.09 -0.07
CA ILE A 275 -6.47 21.15 0.95
C ILE A 275 -7.86 20.56 0.61
N SER A 276 -8.72 21.38 -0.02
CA SER A 276 -10.07 20.95 -0.43
C SER A 276 -10.07 19.75 -1.39
N TYR A 277 -9.00 19.55 -2.17
CA TYR A 277 -8.88 18.35 -2.98
C TYR A 277 -8.84 17.09 -2.11
N PHE A 278 -8.04 17.10 -1.05
CA PHE A 278 -7.92 15.95 -0.14
C PHE A 278 -9.18 15.74 0.68
N GLU A 279 -9.82 16.81 1.13
CA GLU A 279 -11.10 16.75 1.85
C GLU A 279 -12.16 16.05 1.00
N ASN A 280 -12.33 16.48 -0.26
CA ASN A 280 -13.26 15.85 -1.20
C ASN A 280 -12.91 14.38 -1.50
N VAL A 281 -11.60 14.07 -1.67
CA VAL A 281 -11.14 12.70 -1.91
C VAL A 281 -11.45 11.79 -0.73
N VAL A 282 -11.17 12.25 0.49
CA VAL A 282 -11.43 11.49 1.71
C VAL A 282 -12.94 11.27 1.90
N GLU A 283 -13.76 12.30 1.69
CA GLU A 283 -15.22 12.20 1.77
C GLU A 283 -15.77 11.15 0.79
N GLU A 284 -15.34 11.19 -0.47
CA GLU A 284 -15.74 10.19 -1.48
C GLU A 284 -15.34 8.77 -1.06
N TYR A 285 -14.12 8.56 -0.53
CA TYR A 285 -13.70 7.23 -0.09
C TYR A 285 -14.41 6.77 1.19
N VAL A 286 -14.80 7.67 2.08
CA VAL A 286 -15.66 7.34 3.24
C VAL A 286 -17.01 6.83 2.77
N GLU A 287 -17.65 7.48 1.80
CA GLU A 287 -18.92 7.05 1.24
C GLU A 287 -18.80 5.68 0.55
N ARG A 288 -17.79 5.49 -0.31
CA ARG A 288 -17.52 4.21 -0.98
C ARG A 288 -17.31 3.07 0.02
N ARG A 289 -16.50 3.32 1.05
CA ARG A 289 -16.29 2.38 2.15
C ARG A 289 -17.60 2.01 2.84
N ASN A 290 -18.37 3.01 3.23
CA ASN A 290 -19.60 2.79 3.99
C ASN A 290 -20.60 1.95 3.21
N ILE A 291 -20.81 2.27 1.92
CA ILE A 291 -21.67 1.48 1.02
C ILE A 291 -21.14 0.04 0.93
N LEU A 292 -19.86 -0.13 0.61
CA LEU A 292 -19.28 -1.46 0.46
C LEU A 292 -19.43 -2.32 1.72
N ILE A 293 -19.09 -1.77 2.90
CA ILE A 293 -19.14 -2.48 4.17
C ILE A 293 -20.59 -2.83 4.55
N GLN A 294 -21.53 -1.91 4.32
CA GLN A 294 -22.97 -2.16 4.57
C GLN A 294 -23.47 -3.32 3.70
N GLU A 295 -23.20 -3.27 2.39
CA GLU A 295 -23.66 -4.28 1.45
C GLU A 295 -23.02 -5.64 1.71
N LEU A 296 -21.70 -5.70 1.93
CA LEU A 296 -21.00 -6.94 2.27
C LEU A 296 -21.52 -7.56 3.57
N SER A 297 -21.77 -6.75 4.59
CA SER A 297 -22.27 -7.22 5.89
C SER A 297 -23.70 -7.80 5.81
N SER A 298 -24.45 -7.50 4.75
CA SER A 298 -25.79 -8.07 4.49
C SER A 298 -25.76 -9.48 3.93
N ILE A 299 -24.59 -9.97 3.48
CA ILE A 299 -24.45 -11.29 2.87
C ILE A 299 -24.14 -12.33 3.96
N GLU A 300 -24.96 -13.36 4.03
CA GLU A 300 -24.78 -14.44 5.01
C GLU A 300 -23.43 -15.12 4.87
N GLY A 301 -22.76 -15.38 5.99
CA GLY A 301 -21.47 -16.05 6.05
C GLY A 301 -20.25 -15.17 5.75
N ILE A 302 -20.42 -13.93 5.27
CA ILE A 302 -19.32 -12.98 5.10
C ILE A 302 -18.92 -12.38 6.45
N LYS A 303 -17.58 -12.26 6.65
CA LYS A 303 -17.01 -11.47 7.74
C LYS A 303 -16.08 -10.41 7.15
N VAL A 304 -16.24 -9.16 7.58
CA VAL A 304 -15.44 -8.03 7.15
C VAL A 304 -15.18 -7.07 8.31
N ALA A 305 -13.95 -6.55 8.38
CA ALA A 305 -13.59 -5.47 9.29
C ALA A 305 -13.83 -4.12 8.60
N THR A 306 -14.33 -3.13 9.34
CA THR A 306 -14.47 -1.76 8.81
C THR A 306 -13.09 -1.11 8.73
N PRO A 307 -12.61 -0.74 7.53
CA PRO A 307 -11.33 -0.05 7.38
C PRO A 307 -11.38 1.34 8.02
N THR A 308 -10.28 1.73 8.65
CA THR A 308 -10.10 3.07 9.23
C THR A 308 -9.12 3.93 8.45
N GLY A 309 -8.55 3.36 7.38
CA GLY A 309 -7.67 4.06 6.44
C GLY A 309 -7.43 3.29 5.15
N ALA A 310 -6.65 3.83 4.25
CA ALA A 310 -6.40 3.35 2.90
C ALA A 310 -7.74 3.17 2.12
N PHE A 311 -7.80 2.32 1.13
CA PHE A 311 -9.02 2.03 0.36
C PHE A 311 -9.14 0.52 0.04
N TYR A 312 -8.87 -0.29 1.06
CA TYR A 312 -8.97 -1.75 1.01
C TYR A 312 -9.71 -2.29 2.22
N CYS A 313 -10.33 -3.44 2.02
CA CYS A 313 -10.74 -4.32 3.11
C CYS A 313 -10.38 -5.77 2.79
N VAL A 314 -10.16 -6.56 3.85
CA VAL A 314 -10.07 -8.02 3.77
C VAL A 314 -11.41 -8.59 4.18
N VAL A 315 -11.95 -9.45 3.34
CA VAL A 315 -13.25 -10.10 3.48
C VAL A 315 -13.04 -11.60 3.57
N GLU A 316 -13.57 -12.22 4.61
CA GLU A 316 -13.66 -13.69 4.71
C GLU A 316 -14.97 -14.14 4.08
N LEU A 317 -14.85 -15.00 3.07
CA LEU A 317 -15.97 -15.54 2.30
C LEU A 317 -16.35 -16.94 2.82
N PRO A 318 -17.63 -17.36 2.71
CA PRO A 318 -18.06 -18.70 3.05
C PRO A 318 -17.67 -19.73 1.96
N VAL A 319 -16.38 -19.79 1.61
CA VAL A 319 -15.82 -20.71 0.61
C VAL A 319 -14.59 -21.42 1.18
N GLN A 320 -14.27 -22.60 0.65
CA GLN A 320 -13.09 -23.34 1.09
C GLN A 320 -11.79 -22.74 0.54
N ASP A 321 -11.83 -22.29 -0.72
CA ASP A 321 -10.69 -21.68 -1.41
C ASP A 321 -11.15 -20.47 -2.24
N ALA A 322 -10.67 -19.29 -1.85
CA ALA A 322 -11.00 -18.04 -2.53
C ALA A 322 -10.28 -17.89 -3.88
N ASP A 323 -9.19 -18.61 -4.11
CA ASP A 323 -8.53 -18.65 -5.41
C ASP A 323 -9.38 -19.36 -6.45
N ASP A 324 -9.91 -20.53 -6.12
CA ASP A 324 -10.80 -21.29 -6.98
C ASP A 324 -12.10 -20.52 -7.23
N PHE A 325 -12.68 -19.93 -6.20
CA PHE A 325 -13.88 -19.10 -6.31
C PHE A 325 -13.66 -17.87 -7.22
N ALA A 326 -12.58 -17.14 -7.02
CA ALA A 326 -12.26 -15.94 -7.81
C ALA A 326 -11.99 -16.28 -9.27
N ARG A 327 -11.35 -17.41 -9.55
CA ARG A 327 -11.15 -17.92 -10.89
C ARG A 327 -12.46 -18.31 -11.54
N TRP A 328 -13.32 -19.07 -10.83
CA TRP A 328 -14.62 -19.48 -11.32
C TRP A 328 -15.53 -18.28 -11.67
N LEU A 329 -15.51 -17.21 -10.85
CA LEU A 329 -16.25 -15.98 -11.17
C LEU A 329 -15.87 -15.42 -12.55
N LEU A 330 -14.59 -15.48 -12.91
CA LEU A 330 -14.10 -14.97 -14.19
C LEU A 330 -14.31 -15.92 -15.37
N GLU A 331 -14.30 -17.23 -15.14
CA GLU A 331 -14.44 -18.23 -16.20
C GLU A 331 -15.90 -18.59 -16.50
N GLU A 332 -16.73 -18.70 -15.45
CA GLU A 332 -18.03 -19.36 -15.60
C GLU A 332 -19.23 -18.49 -15.17
N PHE A 333 -19.06 -17.61 -14.16
CA PHE A 333 -20.19 -16.89 -13.60
C PHE A 333 -20.42 -15.54 -14.29
N ARG A 334 -21.68 -15.30 -14.65
CA ARG A 334 -22.15 -14.05 -15.27
C ARG A 334 -23.47 -13.60 -14.64
N LEU A 335 -23.57 -12.33 -14.31
CA LEU A 335 -24.81 -11.68 -13.91
C LEU A 335 -25.01 -10.44 -14.77
N ASN A 336 -26.04 -10.38 -15.62
CA ASN A 336 -26.29 -9.29 -16.55
C ASN A 336 -25.07 -8.96 -17.44
N ASP A 337 -24.46 -9.98 -18.04
CA ASP A 337 -23.24 -9.89 -18.85
C ASP A 337 -22.03 -9.27 -18.14
N ALA A 338 -22.00 -9.34 -16.79
CA ALA A 338 -20.92 -8.82 -15.98
C ALA A 338 -20.40 -9.85 -14.97
N THR A 339 -19.14 -9.67 -14.55
CA THR A 339 -18.49 -10.40 -13.47
C THR A 339 -17.52 -9.50 -12.70
N ILE A 340 -16.89 -10.02 -11.65
CA ILE A 340 -15.93 -9.28 -10.82
C ILE A 340 -14.56 -9.95 -10.79
N MET A 341 -13.52 -9.15 -10.69
CA MET A 341 -12.18 -9.60 -10.39
C MET A 341 -11.78 -9.14 -8.98
N ILE A 342 -11.66 -10.08 -8.05
CA ILE A 342 -11.22 -9.86 -6.67
C ILE A 342 -9.80 -10.40 -6.48
N ALA A 343 -9.10 -10.01 -5.41
CA ALA A 343 -7.76 -10.49 -5.12
C ALA A 343 -7.78 -11.52 -3.99
N PRO A 344 -7.58 -12.83 -4.27
CA PRO A 344 -7.45 -13.85 -3.22
C PRO A 344 -6.36 -13.50 -2.22
N ALA A 345 -6.65 -13.68 -0.92
CA ALA A 345 -5.78 -13.12 0.12
C ALA A 345 -4.67 -14.06 0.59
N ALA A 346 -4.64 -15.32 0.19
CA ALA A 346 -3.58 -16.25 0.57
C ALA A 346 -2.16 -15.72 0.27
N GLY A 347 -2.00 -15.00 -0.85
CA GLY A 347 -0.71 -14.40 -1.23
C GLY A 347 -0.32 -13.10 -0.49
N PHE A 348 -1.15 -12.61 0.44
CA PHE A 348 -0.83 -11.51 1.36
C PHE A 348 -0.31 -12.03 2.71
N TYR A 349 -0.23 -13.35 2.87
CA TYR A 349 0.35 -14.03 4.01
C TYR A 349 1.63 -14.77 3.61
N SER A 350 2.60 -14.81 4.51
CA SER A 350 3.78 -15.70 4.39
C SER A 350 3.58 -16.99 5.17
N THR A 351 2.72 -16.99 6.19
CA THR A 351 2.36 -18.22 6.93
C THR A 351 1.50 -19.13 6.06
N PRO A 352 1.95 -20.36 5.78
CA PRO A 352 1.20 -21.30 4.94
C PRO A 352 -0.21 -21.60 5.47
N GLY A 353 -1.18 -21.61 4.58
CA GLY A 353 -2.57 -22.00 4.89
C GLY A 353 -3.46 -20.85 5.39
N LEU A 354 -2.90 -19.68 5.71
CA LEU A 354 -3.69 -18.49 6.06
C LEU A 354 -4.29 -17.81 4.82
N GLY A 355 -5.40 -17.12 5.03
CA GLY A 355 -6.07 -16.32 3.99
C GLY A 355 -6.77 -17.12 2.88
N LYS A 356 -6.89 -18.46 2.99
CA LYS A 356 -7.49 -19.32 1.94
C LYS A 356 -8.93 -18.96 1.60
N SER A 357 -9.75 -18.62 2.59
CA SER A 357 -11.15 -18.19 2.41
C SER A 357 -11.28 -16.66 2.32
N GLN A 358 -10.18 -15.92 2.27
CA GLN A 358 -10.20 -14.47 2.30
C GLN A 358 -9.87 -13.87 0.95
N VAL A 359 -10.42 -12.68 0.72
CA VAL A 359 -10.11 -11.83 -0.44
C VAL A 359 -9.82 -10.42 0.01
N ARG A 360 -8.96 -9.71 -0.73
CA ARG A 360 -8.85 -8.25 -0.63
C ARG A 360 -9.76 -7.61 -1.66
N ILE A 361 -10.56 -6.65 -1.24
CA ILE A 361 -11.35 -5.77 -2.09
C ILE A 361 -10.77 -4.35 -2.00
N ALA A 362 -10.54 -3.73 -3.17
CA ALA A 362 -10.21 -2.31 -3.29
C ALA A 362 -11.49 -1.55 -3.66
N TYR A 363 -11.89 -0.57 -2.84
CA TYR A 363 -13.10 0.23 -3.09
C TYR A 363 -12.80 1.52 -3.84
N VAL A 364 -12.10 1.35 -4.97
CA VAL A 364 -11.69 2.47 -5.84
C VAL A 364 -12.68 2.78 -6.96
N LEU A 365 -13.68 1.93 -7.19
CA LEU A 365 -14.71 2.12 -8.18
C LEU A 365 -15.78 3.11 -7.69
N LYS A 366 -16.57 3.66 -8.62
CA LYS A 366 -17.74 4.48 -8.30
C LYS A 366 -18.77 3.69 -7.50
N LYS A 367 -19.64 4.39 -6.79
CA LYS A 367 -20.64 3.80 -5.89
C LYS A 367 -21.55 2.79 -6.60
N GLU A 368 -22.03 3.14 -7.78
CA GLU A 368 -22.89 2.31 -8.59
C GLU A 368 -22.20 0.98 -8.99
N ASP A 369 -20.94 1.07 -9.38
CA ASP A 369 -20.12 -0.09 -9.75
C ASP A 369 -19.78 -0.96 -8.55
N LEU A 370 -19.57 -0.36 -7.36
CA LEU A 370 -19.39 -1.10 -6.11
C LEU A 370 -20.65 -1.87 -5.74
N MET A 371 -21.83 -1.24 -5.81
CA MET A 371 -23.12 -1.91 -5.53
C MET A 371 -23.36 -3.07 -6.51
N ALA A 372 -23.15 -2.83 -7.82
CA ALA A 372 -23.27 -3.88 -8.82
C ALA A 372 -22.27 -5.03 -8.55
N SER A 373 -21.05 -4.70 -8.17
CA SER A 373 -20.02 -5.69 -7.84
C SER A 373 -20.39 -6.55 -6.63
N VAL A 374 -20.99 -5.96 -5.59
CA VAL A 374 -21.42 -6.71 -4.40
C VAL A 374 -22.62 -7.61 -4.72
N GLU A 375 -23.54 -7.16 -5.56
CA GLU A 375 -24.66 -8.03 -6.01
C GLU A 375 -24.12 -9.23 -6.83
N ILE A 376 -23.13 -9.01 -7.72
CA ILE A 376 -22.46 -10.10 -8.44
C ILE A 376 -21.80 -11.08 -7.46
N LEU A 377 -21.10 -10.57 -6.44
CA LEU A 377 -20.47 -11.40 -5.40
C LEU A 377 -21.51 -12.25 -4.65
N LYS A 378 -22.64 -11.63 -4.26
CA LYS A 378 -23.73 -12.27 -3.52
C LYS A 378 -24.38 -13.39 -4.33
N GLN A 379 -24.71 -13.15 -5.58
CA GLN A 379 -25.28 -14.17 -6.45
C GLN A 379 -24.27 -15.25 -6.83
N GLY A 380 -22.99 -14.84 -7.02
CA GLY A 380 -21.89 -15.76 -7.26
C GLY A 380 -21.68 -16.73 -6.10
N LEU A 381 -21.70 -16.27 -4.85
CA LEU A 381 -21.58 -17.15 -3.67
C LEU A 381 -22.73 -18.19 -3.62
N LYS A 382 -23.96 -17.76 -3.84
CA LYS A 382 -25.12 -18.70 -3.89
C LYS A 382 -24.99 -19.74 -4.99
N ALA A 383 -24.57 -19.32 -6.19
CA ALA A 383 -24.40 -20.21 -7.33
C ALA A 383 -23.21 -21.18 -7.13
N TYR A 384 -22.15 -20.72 -6.49
CA TYR A 384 -20.96 -21.54 -6.21
C TYR A 384 -21.23 -22.63 -5.17
N ASP A 385 -21.97 -22.31 -4.11
CA ASP A 385 -22.36 -23.26 -3.07
C ASP A 385 -23.24 -24.39 -3.64
N SER A 386 -24.13 -24.09 -4.59
CA SER A 386 -24.99 -25.07 -5.24
C SER A 386 -24.27 -26.04 -6.18
N ARG A 387 -22.96 -25.85 -6.46
CA ARG A 387 -22.10 -26.77 -7.26
C ARG A 387 -21.44 -27.85 -6.42
N GLN A 388 -21.32 -27.64 -5.10
CA GLN A 388 -20.71 -28.60 -4.17
C GLN A 388 -21.78 -29.62 -3.66
#